data_0f48ef2b374c2457fb2bf404dfdf7495
#
_entry.id   0f48ef2b374c2457fb2bf404dfdf7495
#
_cell.length_a   1.000
_cell.length_b   1.000
_cell.length_c   1.000
_cell.angle_alpha   90.00
_cell.angle_beta   90.00
_cell.angle_gamma   90.00
#
_symmetry.space_group_name_H-M   'P 1'
#
loop_
_entity.id
_entity.type
_entity.pdbx_description
1 polymer ?
#
loop_
_entity_poly.entity_id
_entity_poly.type
_entity_poly.pdbx_seq_one_letter_code
_entity_poly.pdbx_strand_id
1 'polypeptide(L)'
;EGGIYQRKDYRMLGVDFRATASWNHLFAEKHITNLFAGMEVNDLKRMQNYFQGWGMQYTMGEIPSYVYEFFKKGIESGESYYGLNHTTTRSVAGFANATYSYDGRYTVNGTFRYEGTNRMGKSRSSRWLPTWNMSGAWNVHEENFFKTFSSVLSHLTFKASYSLTADRGPEYVTNSHAIITSYSPFRPFTSGQETGLYVSDPENSELTYEKKHELNLGADMGFLDNRINFSIDWYKRNNYDLIGITPTQGVGGSIYKYANIASMKSHGIEFTISSKNIQSKDFSWHTDFIFSKAKNEVTELNARSSVMDLVSGYGFARQGYPVRGLFSIPFVGLNSNGIPMYNINGKITSTDIDFQTRDNIDYLKYEGPTDPTITGSFGNIFTYKAFKLNVFITYSFGNVVRLNPCFSYQYSDLSSMPREFKNRWTVPGDEKRTNIPAIISKRQYEDNKDLMYAYNAYNYSTERIAKGDFIRMKEISLSYDFPQSWIAPAKISNLSLKLQATNLFLIYADKKLNGQDPEFFNTGGVASPVPRQFTLTLRLGF
;
A
#
# COMPACT_ATOMS: atom_id res chain seq x y z
N GLU A 1 2.19 29.93 29.68
CA GLU A 1 2.31 28.81 28.71
C GLU A 1 3.03 29.31 27.48
N GLY A 2 4.17 28.74 27.13
CA GLY A 2 4.95 29.08 25.93
C GLY A 2 4.76 28.03 24.82
N GLY A 3 5.02 28.40 23.58
CA GLY A 3 5.04 27.49 22.45
C GLY A 3 6.20 26.50 22.53
N ILE A 4 6.16 25.49 21.65
CA ILE A 4 7.21 24.49 21.48
C ILE A 4 7.92 24.76 20.16
N TYR A 5 9.24 24.86 20.19
CA TYR A 5 10.06 24.89 19.00
C TYR A 5 10.69 23.52 18.77
N GLN A 6 10.44 22.94 17.61
CA GLN A 6 11.03 21.67 17.20
C GLN A 6 11.86 21.85 15.94
N ARG A 7 13.08 21.32 15.95
CA ARG A 7 13.96 21.30 14.79
C ARG A 7 14.49 19.90 14.55
N LYS A 8 14.43 19.48 13.28
CA LYS A 8 15.02 18.22 12.81
C LYS A 8 15.97 18.51 11.67
N ASP A 9 17.23 18.21 11.86
CA ASP A 9 18.26 18.34 10.83
C ASP A 9 18.59 16.95 10.29
N TYR A 10 18.58 16.83 8.97
CA TYR A 10 18.93 15.58 8.28
C TYR A 10 20.19 15.81 7.44
N ARG A 11 21.16 14.94 7.61
CA ARG A 11 22.35 14.89 6.77
C ARG A 11 22.51 13.50 6.20
N MET A 12 22.74 13.41 4.90
CA MET A 12 23.03 12.17 4.20
C MET A 12 24.36 12.30 3.46
N LEU A 13 25.22 11.30 3.62
CA LEU A 13 26.45 11.14 2.85
C LEU A 13 26.41 9.77 2.20
N GLY A 14 26.34 9.73 0.87
CA GLY A 14 26.41 8.51 0.08
C GLY A 14 27.70 8.49 -0.75
N VAL A 15 28.36 7.35 -0.73
CA VAL A 15 29.51 7.08 -1.61
C VAL A 15 29.18 5.82 -2.39
N ASP A 16 29.07 5.97 -3.71
CA ASP A 16 28.77 4.90 -4.64
C ASP A 16 29.95 4.71 -5.59
N PHE A 17 30.47 3.50 -5.64
CA PHE A 17 31.43 3.08 -6.64
C PHE A 17 30.82 2.01 -7.52
N ARG A 18 30.86 2.19 -8.82
CA ARG A 18 30.38 1.23 -9.79
C ARG A 18 31.37 1.10 -10.96
N ALA A 19 31.75 -0.13 -11.26
CA ALA A 19 32.53 -0.47 -12.45
C ALA A 19 31.73 -1.43 -13.30
N THR A 20 31.65 -1.17 -14.61
CA THR A 20 30.90 -1.99 -15.56
C THR A 20 31.69 -2.23 -16.84
N ALA A 21 31.46 -3.38 -17.45
CA ALA A 21 31.94 -3.73 -18.76
C ALA A 21 30.76 -4.21 -19.61
N SER A 22 30.73 -3.79 -20.85
CA SER A 22 29.72 -4.23 -21.84
C SER A 22 30.41 -4.69 -23.12
N TRP A 23 29.86 -5.76 -23.69
CA TRP A 23 30.30 -6.27 -24.98
C TRP A 23 29.07 -6.64 -25.81
N ASN A 24 29.02 -6.08 -27.03
CA ASN A 24 27.91 -6.29 -27.94
C ASN A 24 28.51 -6.73 -29.29
N HIS A 25 27.99 -7.81 -29.85
CA HIS A 25 28.47 -8.31 -31.12
C HIS A 25 27.35 -8.95 -31.93
N LEU A 26 27.43 -8.72 -33.26
CA LEU A 26 26.56 -9.34 -34.26
C LEU A 26 27.38 -10.35 -35.07
N PHE A 27 27.09 -11.64 -34.89
CA PHE A 27 27.73 -12.70 -35.68
C PHE A 27 26.85 -13.11 -36.85
N ALA A 28 27.44 -13.32 -38.00
CA ALA A 28 26.76 -13.83 -39.19
C ALA A 28 25.42 -13.13 -39.50
N GLU A 29 25.31 -11.83 -39.21
CA GLU A 29 24.13 -10.97 -39.44
C GLU A 29 22.84 -11.43 -38.73
N LYS A 30 22.87 -12.52 -37.97
CA LYS A 30 21.70 -13.16 -37.35
C LYS A 30 21.80 -13.36 -35.84
N HIS A 31 23.02 -13.44 -35.32
CA HIS A 31 23.26 -13.76 -33.93
C HIS A 31 23.67 -12.50 -33.15
N ILE A 32 22.74 -11.89 -32.45
CA ILE A 32 23.00 -10.71 -31.62
C ILE A 32 23.29 -11.18 -30.18
N THR A 33 24.49 -10.83 -29.71
CA THR A 33 24.89 -11.16 -28.34
C THR A 33 25.26 -9.88 -27.59
N ASN A 34 24.65 -9.68 -26.43
CA ASN A 34 24.94 -8.57 -25.53
C ASN A 34 25.35 -9.13 -24.18
N LEU A 35 26.54 -8.82 -23.71
CA LEU A 35 27.05 -9.18 -22.40
C LEU A 35 27.31 -7.91 -21.60
N PHE A 36 26.89 -7.92 -20.37
CA PHE A 36 27.08 -6.82 -19.43
C PHE A 36 27.41 -7.38 -18.07
N ALA A 37 28.48 -6.90 -17.44
CA ALA A 37 28.86 -7.31 -16.10
C ALA A 37 29.39 -6.11 -15.31
N GLY A 38 29.29 -6.19 -14.02
CA GLY A 38 29.79 -5.10 -13.18
C GLY A 38 29.82 -5.47 -11.69
N MET A 39 30.40 -4.55 -10.97
CA MET A 39 30.39 -4.54 -9.50
C MET A 39 30.02 -3.17 -8.98
N GLU A 40 29.41 -3.16 -7.80
CA GLU A 40 29.09 -1.92 -7.10
C GLU A 40 29.34 -2.04 -5.61
N VAL A 41 29.74 -0.92 -5.01
CA VAL A 41 29.91 -0.75 -3.57
C VAL A 41 29.15 0.52 -3.17
N ASN A 42 28.32 0.42 -2.16
CA ASN A 42 27.56 1.54 -1.63
C ASN A 42 27.86 1.70 -0.13
N ASP A 43 28.17 2.91 0.32
CA ASP A 43 28.30 3.30 1.74
C ASP A 43 27.42 4.53 1.96
N LEU A 44 26.29 4.35 2.65
CA LEU A 44 25.32 5.38 2.94
C LEU A 44 25.26 5.64 4.45
N LYS A 45 25.61 6.87 4.85
CA LYS A 45 25.51 7.34 6.22
C LYS A 45 24.42 8.39 6.33
N ARG A 46 23.46 8.14 7.23
CA ARG A 46 22.41 9.10 7.55
C ARG A 46 22.54 9.53 9.01
N MET A 47 22.41 10.82 9.23
CA MET A 47 22.43 11.45 10.55
C MET A 47 21.15 12.28 10.68
N GLN A 48 20.45 12.08 11.76
CA GLN A 48 19.29 12.88 12.14
C GLN A 48 19.54 13.45 13.52
N ASN A 49 19.50 14.77 13.62
CA ASN A 49 19.55 15.48 14.87
C ASN A 49 18.16 16.04 15.16
N TYR A 50 17.69 15.86 16.36
CA TYR A 50 16.42 16.39 16.84
C TYR A 50 16.67 17.31 18.02
N PHE A 51 16.02 18.45 18.01
CA PHE A 51 16.00 19.38 19.14
C PHE A 51 14.58 19.84 19.40
N GLN A 52 14.18 19.90 20.68
CA GLN A 52 12.91 20.46 21.14
C GLN A 52 13.17 21.43 22.29
N GLY A 53 12.66 22.65 22.16
CA GLY A 53 12.70 23.67 23.20
C GLY A 53 11.31 24.14 23.58
N TRP A 54 11.10 24.41 24.84
CA TRP A 54 9.83 24.94 25.37
C TRP A 54 9.99 26.42 25.75
N GLY A 55 8.87 27.15 25.75
CA GLY A 55 8.82 28.55 26.15
C GLY A 55 8.91 29.54 24.98
N MET A 56 8.62 29.11 23.74
CA MET A 56 8.64 29.98 22.57
C MET A 56 7.43 30.93 22.56
N GLN A 57 7.69 32.23 22.43
CA GLN A 57 6.66 33.29 22.38
C GLN A 57 6.38 33.69 20.94
N TYR A 58 5.52 32.94 20.25
CA TYR A 58 5.21 33.19 18.84
C TYR A 58 4.44 34.51 18.61
N THR A 59 3.62 34.92 19.57
CA THR A 59 2.86 36.18 19.51
C THR A 59 3.71 37.43 19.68
N MET A 60 4.93 37.27 20.18
CA MET A 60 5.90 38.36 20.44
C MET A 60 7.06 38.38 19.46
N GLY A 61 6.89 37.85 18.25
CA GLY A 61 7.95 37.82 17.23
C GLY A 61 8.93 36.67 17.38
N GLU A 62 8.43 35.48 17.77
CA GLU A 62 9.23 34.25 17.88
C GLU A 62 10.39 34.35 18.89
N ILE A 63 10.17 35.04 20.00
CA ILE A 63 11.17 35.21 21.05
C ILE A 63 11.24 33.98 21.94
N PRO A 64 12.39 33.31 22.13
CA PRO A 64 12.56 32.25 23.10
C PRO A 64 12.56 32.79 24.52
N SER A 65 11.72 32.24 25.38
CA SER A 65 11.74 32.51 26.83
C SER A 65 12.18 31.24 27.55
N TYR A 66 13.39 31.29 28.10
CA TYR A 66 13.99 30.13 28.76
C TYR A 66 13.51 30.03 30.20
N VAL A 67 12.53 29.19 30.45
CA VAL A 67 12.01 28.89 31.78
C VAL A 67 12.47 27.49 32.17
N TYR A 68 13.32 27.37 33.18
CA TYR A 68 13.90 26.10 33.61
C TYR A 68 12.81 25.06 34.00
N GLU A 69 11.73 25.50 34.62
CA GLU A 69 10.62 24.65 35.05
C GLU A 69 9.95 23.93 33.86
N PHE A 70 9.93 24.54 32.68
CA PHE A 70 9.36 23.89 31.49
C PHE A 70 10.25 22.74 31.01
N PHE A 71 11.58 22.96 31.00
CA PHE A 71 12.53 21.90 30.68
C PHE A 71 12.47 20.77 31.69
N LYS A 72 12.42 21.08 32.96
CA LYS A 72 12.33 20.12 34.04
C LYS A 72 11.07 19.25 33.90
N LYS A 73 9.89 19.87 33.72
CA LYS A 73 8.62 19.15 33.51
C LYS A 73 8.62 18.31 32.23
N GLY A 74 9.20 18.81 31.14
CA GLY A 74 9.34 18.05 29.90
C GLY A 74 10.14 16.76 30.11
N ILE A 75 11.29 16.85 30.75
CA ILE A 75 12.14 15.68 31.07
C ILE A 75 11.43 14.73 32.04
N GLU A 76 10.78 15.27 33.06
CA GLU A 76 9.99 14.50 34.06
C GLU A 76 8.81 13.75 33.43
N SER A 77 8.22 14.28 32.35
CA SER A 77 7.18 13.60 31.57
C SER A 77 7.71 12.63 30.51
N GLY A 78 9.03 12.43 30.46
CA GLY A 78 9.68 11.50 29.53
C GLY A 78 9.94 12.07 28.12
N GLU A 79 9.77 13.40 27.93
CA GLU A 79 10.08 14.04 26.65
C GLU A 79 11.56 14.36 26.56
N SER A 80 12.17 14.03 25.41
CA SER A 80 13.57 14.35 25.13
C SER A 80 13.67 15.70 24.43
N TYR A 81 14.53 16.59 24.92
CA TYR A 81 14.82 17.87 24.26
C TYR A 81 15.89 17.76 23.18
N TYR A 82 16.60 16.65 23.12
CA TYR A 82 17.67 16.40 22.17
C TYR A 82 17.74 14.91 21.79
N GLY A 83 17.98 14.64 20.54
CA GLY A 83 18.14 13.26 20.05
C GLY A 83 19.10 13.18 18.87
N LEU A 84 19.87 12.11 18.82
CA LEU A 84 20.77 11.76 17.72
C LEU A 84 20.42 10.37 17.21
N ASN A 85 20.28 10.26 15.91
CA ASN A 85 20.13 8.97 15.25
C ASN A 85 21.10 8.88 14.08
N HIS A 86 21.99 7.90 14.13
CA HIS A 86 22.99 7.66 13.10
C HIS A 86 22.77 6.26 12.54
N THR A 87 22.55 6.18 11.23
CA THR A 87 22.45 4.89 10.53
C THR A 87 23.50 4.79 9.44
N THR A 88 24.10 3.61 9.31
CA THR A 88 25.05 3.30 8.26
C THR A 88 24.61 2.05 7.52
N THR A 89 24.36 2.19 6.23
CA THR A 89 24.03 1.06 5.34
C THR A 89 25.16 0.86 4.36
N ARG A 90 25.68 -0.36 4.29
CA ARG A 90 26.72 -0.77 3.34
C ARG A 90 26.25 -1.95 2.53
N SER A 91 26.55 -1.93 1.25
CA SER A 91 26.32 -3.09 0.38
C SER A 91 27.41 -3.23 -0.66
N VAL A 92 27.67 -4.47 -1.03
CA VAL A 92 28.57 -4.84 -2.12
C VAL A 92 27.84 -5.82 -3.00
N ALA A 93 27.88 -5.63 -4.32
CA ALA A 93 27.25 -6.53 -5.28
C ALA A 93 28.12 -6.73 -6.51
N GLY A 94 28.09 -7.96 -7.02
CA GLY A 94 28.52 -8.28 -8.38
C GLY A 94 27.29 -8.69 -9.21
N PHE A 95 27.24 -8.30 -10.47
CA PHE A 95 26.12 -8.59 -11.37
C PHE A 95 26.57 -8.86 -12.79
N ALA A 96 25.77 -9.66 -13.51
CA ALA A 96 25.96 -9.98 -14.91
C ALA A 96 24.60 -10.08 -15.62
N ASN A 97 24.58 -9.69 -16.89
CA ASN A 97 23.45 -9.89 -17.79
C ASN A 97 23.97 -10.41 -19.12
N ALA A 98 23.30 -11.40 -19.68
CA ALA A 98 23.57 -11.93 -21.00
C ALA A 98 22.26 -12.00 -21.79
N THR A 99 22.26 -11.39 -22.97
CA THR A 99 21.14 -11.47 -23.90
C THR A 99 21.64 -12.05 -25.22
N TYR A 100 20.94 -13.03 -25.73
CA TYR A 100 21.16 -13.60 -27.05
C TYR A 100 19.86 -13.56 -27.84
N SER A 101 19.96 -13.04 -29.07
CA SER A 101 18.83 -13.02 -30.01
C SER A 101 19.25 -13.63 -31.34
N TYR A 102 18.43 -14.53 -31.86
CA TYR A 102 18.62 -15.18 -33.14
C TYR A 102 17.60 -14.65 -34.15
N ASP A 103 18.12 -14.01 -35.21
CA ASP A 103 17.38 -13.53 -36.37
C ASP A 103 16.17 -12.63 -36.02
N GLY A 104 16.24 -11.95 -34.87
CA GLY A 104 15.09 -11.17 -34.34
C GLY A 104 13.91 -12.00 -33.85
N ARG A 105 13.92 -13.33 -34.05
CA ARG A 105 12.79 -14.25 -33.75
C ARG A 105 12.80 -14.74 -32.34
N TYR A 106 13.93 -15.22 -31.86
CA TYR A 106 14.07 -15.83 -30.53
C TYR A 106 15.05 -15.02 -29.70
N THR A 107 14.62 -14.56 -28.55
CA THR A 107 15.50 -13.84 -27.62
C THR A 107 15.50 -14.55 -26.27
N VAL A 108 16.67 -14.80 -25.73
CA VAL A 108 16.86 -15.31 -24.36
C VAL A 108 17.71 -14.32 -23.59
N ASN A 109 17.29 -14.01 -22.36
CA ASN A 109 18.02 -13.13 -21.45
C ASN A 109 18.22 -13.81 -20.11
N GLY A 110 19.42 -13.68 -19.55
CA GLY A 110 19.76 -14.12 -18.20
C GLY A 110 20.39 -12.97 -17.42
N THR A 111 19.88 -12.69 -16.23
CA THR A 111 20.45 -11.73 -15.29
C THR A 111 20.80 -12.44 -14.00
N PHE A 112 21.97 -12.13 -13.45
CA PHE A 112 22.43 -12.64 -12.17
C PHE A 112 23.00 -11.49 -11.32
N ARG A 113 22.69 -11.48 -10.02
CA ARG A 113 23.26 -10.55 -9.04
C ARG A 113 23.55 -11.28 -7.74
N TYR A 114 24.73 -11.08 -7.20
CA TYR A 114 25.13 -11.56 -5.89
C TYR A 114 25.45 -10.38 -5.01
N GLU A 115 24.66 -10.19 -3.96
CA GLU A 115 24.73 -9.00 -3.11
C GLU A 115 24.84 -9.37 -1.64
N GLY A 116 25.63 -8.57 -0.89
CA GLY A 116 25.69 -8.62 0.57
C GLY A 116 25.52 -7.23 1.18
N THR A 117 24.84 -7.17 2.34
CA THR A 117 24.61 -5.92 3.09
C THR A 117 24.78 -6.12 4.59
N ASN A 118 25.20 -5.05 5.29
CA ASN A 118 25.32 -5.06 6.75
C ASN A 118 23.96 -5.02 7.49
N ARG A 119 22.83 -4.87 6.77
CA ARG A 119 21.49 -4.85 7.36
C ARG A 119 20.98 -6.23 7.74
N MET A 120 21.48 -7.27 7.09
CA MET A 120 21.06 -8.66 7.33
C MET A 120 21.89 -9.32 8.42
N GLY A 121 21.47 -10.52 8.85
CA GLY A 121 22.14 -11.30 9.88
C GLY A 121 23.63 -11.54 9.66
N LYS A 122 24.29 -12.19 10.62
CA LYS A 122 25.75 -12.41 10.59
C LYS A 122 26.17 -13.58 9.73
N SER A 123 25.31 -14.58 9.57
CA SER A 123 25.64 -15.77 8.78
C SER A 123 25.82 -15.41 7.30
N ARG A 124 26.67 -16.18 6.60
CA ARG A 124 26.89 -15.95 5.17
C ARG A 124 25.61 -16.14 4.37
N SER A 125 24.81 -17.14 4.70
CA SER A 125 23.53 -17.45 4.05
C SER A 125 22.48 -16.37 4.26
N SER A 126 22.49 -15.71 5.43
CA SER A 126 21.55 -14.61 5.72
C SER A 126 21.96 -13.30 5.06
N ARG A 127 23.27 -13.02 5.00
CA ARG A 127 23.83 -11.74 4.54
C ARG A 127 23.97 -11.65 3.03
N TRP A 128 24.32 -12.75 2.37
CA TRP A 128 24.61 -12.81 0.95
C TRP A 128 23.55 -13.59 0.21
N LEU A 129 22.98 -12.99 -0.82
CA LEU A 129 21.91 -13.60 -1.59
C LEU A 129 22.17 -13.49 -3.09
N PRO A 130 22.12 -14.62 -3.84
CA PRO A 130 22.00 -14.59 -5.28
C PRO A 130 20.56 -14.28 -5.68
N THR A 131 20.38 -13.29 -6.55
CA THR A 131 19.12 -13.04 -7.27
C THR A 131 19.36 -13.24 -8.76
N TRP A 132 18.35 -13.72 -9.46
CA TRP A 132 18.48 -14.02 -10.88
C TRP A 132 17.14 -13.94 -11.59
N ASN A 133 17.22 -13.73 -12.92
CA ASN A 133 16.09 -13.79 -13.83
C ASN A 133 16.51 -14.50 -15.10
N MET A 134 15.68 -15.42 -15.57
CA MET A 134 15.77 -15.98 -16.92
C MET A 134 14.47 -15.64 -17.67
N SER A 135 14.61 -15.09 -18.87
CA SER A 135 13.46 -14.76 -19.70
C SER A 135 13.71 -15.12 -21.16
N GLY A 136 12.62 -15.42 -21.85
CA GLY A 136 12.62 -15.69 -23.27
C GLY A 136 11.46 -14.99 -23.97
N ALA A 137 11.68 -14.58 -25.21
CA ALA A 137 10.67 -14.04 -26.10
C ALA A 137 10.74 -14.74 -27.46
N TRP A 138 9.57 -15.06 -28.00
CA TRP A 138 9.42 -15.57 -29.35
C TRP A 138 8.57 -14.59 -30.17
N ASN A 139 9.21 -13.94 -31.11
CA ASN A 139 8.58 -13.05 -32.07
C ASN A 139 7.99 -13.88 -33.23
N VAL A 140 6.79 -14.40 -33.03
CA VAL A 140 6.11 -15.29 -33.97
C VAL A 140 5.86 -14.57 -35.31
N HIS A 141 5.64 -13.26 -35.26
CA HIS A 141 5.41 -12.44 -36.48
C HIS A 141 6.61 -12.35 -37.44
N GLU A 142 7.81 -12.70 -36.98
CA GLU A 142 9.01 -12.79 -37.82
C GLU A 142 9.15 -14.17 -38.48
N GLU A 143 8.28 -15.12 -38.20
CA GLU A 143 8.31 -16.44 -38.81
C GLU A 143 7.70 -16.45 -40.23
N ASN A 144 8.25 -17.26 -41.11
CA ASN A 144 7.78 -17.31 -42.50
C ASN A 144 6.32 -17.76 -42.63
N PHE A 145 5.87 -18.70 -41.77
CA PHE A 145 4.47 -19.17 -41.77
C PHE A 145 3.49 -18.09 -41.34
N PHE A 146 3.93 -17.11 -40.54
CA PHE A 146 3.08 -16.06 -40.02
C PHE A 146 2.61 -15.08 -41.11
N LYS A 147 3.34 -14.96 -42.22
CA LYS A 147 2.99 -14.08 -43.34
C LYS A 147 1.59 -14.35 -43.91
N THR A 148 1.11 -15.60 -43.78
CA THR A 148 -0.25 -15.97 -44.20
C THR A 148 -1.34 -15.31 -43.33
N PHE A 149 -1.02 -15.00 -42.09
CA PHE A 149 -1.95 -14.41 -41.09
C PHE A 149 -1.77 -12.90 -40.95
N SER A 150 -0.74 -12.29 -41.57
CA SER A 150 -0.35 -10.90 -41.34
C SER A 150 -1.41 -9.87 -41.71
N SER A 151 -2.39 -10.21 -42.57
CA SER A 151 -3.50 -9.33 -42.90
C SER A 151 -4.46 -9.07 -41.75
N VAL A 152 -4.57 -10.02 -40.80
CA VAL A 152 -5.45 -9.91 -39.61
C VAL A 152 -4.61 -9.72 -38.35
N LEU A 153 -3.58 -10.54 -38.15
CA LEU A 153 -2.69 -10.51 -36.98
C LEU A 153 -1.33 -9.94 -37.41
N SER A 154 -1.12 -8.66 -37.14
CA SER A 154 0.05 -7.90 -37.60
C SER A 154 1.28 -8.12 -36.74
N HIS A 155 1.07 -8.48 -35.46
CA HIS A 155 2.12 -8.69 -34.47
C HIS A 155 1.71 -9.79 -33.50
N LEU A 156 2.65 -10.69 -33.17
CA LEU A 156 2.48 -11.68 -32.12
C LEU A 156 3.83 -11.99 -31.49
N THR A 157 3.94 -11.75 -30.20
CA THR A 157 5.12 -12.11 -29.39
C THR A 157 4.67 -12.85 -28.14
N PHE A 158 5.24 -14.03 -27.89
CA PHE A 158 5.12 -14.72 -26.61
C PHE A 158 6.32 -14.41 -25.73
N LYS A 159 6.08 -14.21 -24.43
CA LYS A 159 7.09 -13.91 -23.41
C LYS A 159 6.94 -14.86 -22.23
N ALA A 160 8.05 -15.33 -21.70
CA ALA A 160 8.09 -16.11 -20.47
C ALA A 160 9.28 -15.68 -19.63
N SER A 161 9.10 -15.56 -18.32
CA SER A 161 10.22 -15.31 -17.41
C SER A 161 10.03 -16.06 -16.10
N TYR A 162 11.16 -16.49 -15.52
CA TYR A 162 11.21 -17.04 -14.18
C TYR A 162 12.36 -16.41 -13.40
N SER A 163 12.09 -15.97 -12.19
CA SER A 163 13.04 -15.19 -11.42
C SER A 163 13.01 -15.52 -9.92
N LEU A 164 14.16 -15.30 -9.28
CA LEU A 164 14.29 -15.10 -7.84
C LEU A 164 14.70 -13.65 -7.60
N THR A 165 13.83 -12.88 -6.97
CA THR A 165 14.09 -11.51 -6.53
C THR A 165 14.07 -11.43 -5.00
N ALA A 166 14.65 -10.37 -4.45
CA ALA A 166 14.74 -10.19 -3.00
C ALA A 166 14.56 -8.74 -2.59
N ASP A 167 14.04 -8.54 -1.38
CA ASP A 167 13.92 -7.24 -0.73
C ASP A 167 14.61 -7.28 0.65
N ARG A 168 15.16 -6.14 1.07
CA ARG A 168 15.84 -5.98 2.36
C ARG A 168 14.88 -5.69 3.51
N GLY A 169 13.58 -5.63 3.22
CA GLY A 169 12.58 -5.19 4.16
C GLY A 169 12.71 -3.69 4.55
N PRO A 170 11.91 -3.23 5.51
CA PRO A 170 11.92 -1.83 5.95
C PRO A 170 13.29 -1.36 6.44
N GLU A 171 13.63 -0.09 6.22
CA GLU A 171 14.96 0.46 6.57
C GLU A 171 15.28 0.39 8.07
N TYR A 172 14.29 0.42 8.93
CA TYR A 172 14.47 0.32 10.39
C TYR A 172 14.75 -1.10 10.89
N VAL A 173 14.57 -2.11 10.04
CA VAL A 173 14.89 -3.51 10.39
C VAL A 173 16.37 -3.77 10.15
N THR A 174 17.13 -3.89 11.23
CA THR A 174 18.56 -4.22 11.19
C THR A 174 18.93 -4.93 12.47
N ASN A 175 19.16 -6.22 12.41
CA ASN A 175 19.40 -7.06 13.59
C ASN A 175 20.74 -7.82 13.53
N SER A 176 21.73 -7.32 12.78
CA SER A 176 23.05 -7.98 12.72
C SER A 176 23.79 -7.93 14.06
N HIS A 177 23.41 -6.98 14.95
CA HIS A 177 23.95 -6.82 16.30
C HIS A 177 22.84 -6.38 17.24
N ALA A 178 22.95 -6.73 18.53
CA ALA A 178 22.09 -6.15 19.55
C ALA A 178 22.36 -4.65 19.66
N ILE A 179 21.30 -3.86 19.71
CA ILE A 179 21.39 -2.41 19.95
C ILE A 179 21.16 -2.16 21.44
N ILE A 180 22.19 -1.59 22.08
CA ILE A 180 22.16 -1.22 23.50
C ILE A 180 21.96 0.29 23.59
N THR A 181 20.92 0.70 24.28
CA THR A 181 20.58 2.11 24.50
C THR A 181 20.73 2.47 25.96
N SER A 182 21.34 3.64 26.23
CA SER A 182 21.38 4.21 27.58
C SER A 182 20.10 5.00 27.86
N TYR A 183 19.64 4.96 29.09
CA TYR A 183 18.53 5.77 29.58
C TYR A 183 18.83 6.26 31.00
N SER A 184 18.26 7.39 31.37
CA SER A 184 18.28 7.90 32.74
C SER A 184 16.88 7.70 33.34
N PRO A 185 16.71 6.78 34.29
CA PRO A 185 15.44 6.57 34.93
C PRO A 185 15.03 7.81 35.74
N PHE A 186 13.78 8.24 35.60
CA PHE A 186 13.26 9.30 36.43
C PHE A 186 13.08 8.82 37.87
N ARG A 187 13.77 9.45 38.81
CA ARG A 187 13.65 9.19 40.25
C ARG A 187 13.30 10.47 40.99
N PRO A 188 12.03 10.71 41.34
CA PRO A 188 11.56 12.00 41.82
C PRO A 188 12.15 12.44 43.17
N PHE A 189 12.75 11.51 43.92
CA PHE A 189 13.22 11.77 45.30
C PHE A 189 14.77 11.69 45.45
N THR A 190 15.50 11.51 44.36
CA THR A 190 16.99 11.46 44.43
C THR A 190 17.59 12.54 43.56
N SER A 191 18.63 13.23 44.09
CA SER A 191 19.41 14.23 43.37
C SER A 191 20.48 13.63 42.43
N GLY A 192 20.70 12.33 42.49
CA GLY A 192 21.68 11.64 41.64
C GLY A 192 21.03 11.16 40.34
N GLN A 193 21.67 11.47 39.21
CA GLN A 193 21.32 10.87 37.91
C GLN A 193 22.03 9.53 37.79
N GLU A 194 21.25 8.45 37.71
CA GLU A 194 21.78 7.13 37.38
C GLU A 194 21.54 6.87 35.88
N THR A 195 22.51 6.27 35.23
CA THR A 195 22.37 5.83 33.84
C THR A 195 22.20 4.33 33.79
N GLY A 196 21.10 3.87 33.22
CA GLY A 196 20.85 2.47 32.93
C GLY A 196 21.16 2.14 31.48
N LEU A 197 21.42 0.87 31.20
CA LEU A 197 21.52 0.32 29.84
C LEU A 197 20.44 -0.73 29.64
N TYR A 198 19.84 -0.73 28.47
CA TYR A 198 18.93 -1.81 28.06
C TYR A 198 19.13 -2.17 26.59
N VAL A 199 18.79 -3.40 26.25
CA VAL A 199 18.79 -3.85 24.85
C VAL A 199 17.50 -3.36 24.20
N SER A 200 17.58 -2.34 23.33
CA SER A 200 16.42 -1.84 22.59
C SER A 200 16.01 -2.78 21.47
N ASP A 201 16.97 -3.38 20.78
CA ASP A 201 16.73 -4.35 19.72
C ASP A 201 17.62 -5.57 19.93
N PRO A 202 17.06 -6.76 20.12
CA PRO A 202 17.84 -7.97 20.27
C PRO A 202 18.46 -8.40 18.93
N GLU A 203 19.62 -9.03 19.01
CA GLU A 203 20.28 -9.60 17.84
C GLU A 203 19.43 -10.71 17.20
N ASN A 204 19.35 -10.70 15.87
CA ASN A 204 18.88 -11.81 15.06
C ASN A 204 19.91 -12.14 13.97
N SER A 205 20.81 -13.07 14.27
CA SER A 205 21.88 -13.50 13.36
C SER A 205 21.35 -14.16 12.08
N GLU A 206 20.12 -14.68 12.12
CA GLU A 206 19.48 -15.42 11.03
C GLU A 206 18.55 -14.55 10.18
N LEU A 207 18.42 -13.26 10.49
CA LEU A 207 17.58 -12.34 9.69
C LEU A 207 18.10 -12.30 8.24
N THR A 208 17.26 -12.70 7.29
CA THR A 208 17.59 -12.73 5.86
C THR A 208 16.61 -11.90 5.04
N TYR A 209 16.93 -11.72 3.77
CA TYR A 209 16.08 -11.04 2.80
C TYR A 209 14.71 -11.68 2.66
N GLU A 210 13.70 -10.86 2.42
CA GLU A 210 12.45 -11.33 1.86
C GLU A 210 12.67 -11.78 0.42
N LYS A 211 12.20 -12.96 0.06
CA LYS A 211 12.49 -13.60 -1.23
C LYS A 211 11.21 -13.84 -2.01
N LYS A 212 11.29 -13.73 -3.32
CA LYS A 212 10.15 -13.95 -4.20
C LYS A 212 10.57 -14.74 -5.44
N HIS A 213 10.00 -15.92 -5.62
CA HIS A 213 9.98 -16.61 -6.90
C HIS A 213 8.78 -16.15 -7.71
N GLU A 214 9.01 -15.77 -8.97
CA GLU A 214 7.96 -15.31 -9.87
C GLU A 214 8.07 -16.00 -11.23
N LEU A 215 6.97 -16.63 -11.67
CA LEU A 215 6.75 -17.06 -13.04
C LEU A 215 5.80 -16.06 -13.70
N ASN A 216 6.20 -15.50 -14.84
CA ASN A 216 5.37 -14.64 -15.67
C ASN A 216 5.29 -15.22 -17.08
N LEU A 217 4.08 -15.27 -17.66
CA LEU A 217 3.80 -15.68 -19.03
C LEU A 217 2.98 -14.58 -19.69
N GLY A 218 3.47 -14.05 -20.81
CA GLY A 218 2.83 -12.94 -21.49
C GLY A 218 2.70 -13.16 -23.00
N ALA A 219 1.76 -12.44 -23.60
CA ALA A 219 1.60 -12.36 -25.04
C ALA A 219 1.22 -10.95 -25.47
N ASP A 220 1.93 -10.43 -26.48
CA ASP A 220 1.59 -9.16 -27.14
C ASP A 220 1.06 -9.46 -28.54
N MET A 221 -0.07 -8.88 -28.88
CA MET A 221 -0.77 -9.09 -30.15
C MET A 221 -1.18 -7.76 -30.76
N GLY A 222 -0.96 -7.62 -32.06
CA GLY A 222 -1.43 -6.49 -32.85
C GLY A 222 -2.31 -6.98 -34.00
N PHE A 223 -3.50 -6.42 -34.15
CA PHE A 223 -4.45 -6.79 -35.19
C PHE A 223 -4.68 -5.63 -36.15
N LEU A 224 -4.96 -5.97 -37.44
CA LEU A 224 -5.35 -5.02 -38.49
C LEU A 224 -4.37 -3.84 -38.59
N ASP A 225 -3.11 -4.12 -38.89
CA ASP A 225 -2.00 -3.16 -38.92
C ASP A 225 -1.82 -2.37 -37.64
N ASN A 226 -1.85 -3.10 -36.51
CA ASN A 226 -1.77 -2.53 -35.14
C ASN A 226 -2.88 -1.51 -34.83
N ARG A 227 -4.03 -1.65 -35.47
CA ARG A 227 -5.20 -0.86 -35.14
C ARG A 227 -5.79 -1.25 -33.79
N ILE A 228 -5.70 -2.53 -33.43
CA ILE A 228 -6.03 -3.06 -32.11
C ILE A 228 -4.77 -3.72 -31.56
N ASN A 229 -4.30 -3.26 -30.42
CA ASN A 229 -3.19 -3.86 -29.68
C ASN A 229 -3.72 -4.46 -28.38
N PHE A 230 -3.35 -5.71 -28.13
CA PHE A 230 -3.72 -6.45 -26.95
C PHE A 230 -2.47 -7.04 -26.29
N SER A 231 -2.30 -6.77 -25.00
CA SER A 231 -1.26 -7.38 -24.17
C SER A 231 -1.92 -8.12 -23.03
N ILE A 232 -1.49 -9.33 -22.75
CA ILE A 232 -1.94 -10.16 -21.64
C ILE A 232 -0.74 -10.74 -20.90
N ASP A 233 -0.75 -10.64 -19.57
CA ASP A 233 0.26 -11.21 -18.69
C ASP A 233 -0.44 -12.00 -17.59
N TRP A 234 0.03 -13.21 -17.36
CA TRP A 234 -0.34 -14.04 -16.21
C TRP A 234 0.89 -14.29 -15.36
N TYR A 235 0.76 -14.14 -14.05
CA TYR A 235 1.86 -14.36 -13.13
C TYR A 235 1.46 -15.21 -11.93
N LYS A 236 2.46 -15.94 -11.41
CA LYS A 236 2.39 -16.66 -10.13
C LYS A 236 3.63 -16.34 -9.30
N ARG A 237 3.41 -15.94 -8.06
CA ARG A 237 4.45 -15.52 -7.11
C ARG A 237 4.38 -16.36 -5.85
N ASN A 238 5.55 -16.78 -5.37
CA ASN A 238 5.72 -17.35 -4.04
C ASN A 238 6.71 -16.48 -3.27
N ASN A 239 6.20 -15.77 -2.27
CA ASN A 239 7.00 -14.94 -1.38
C ASN A 239 7.24 -15.72 -0.10
N TYR A 240 8.48 -15.74 0.38
CA TYR A 240 8.87 -16.45 1.59
C TYR A 240 9.93 -15.66 2.35
N ASP A 241 10.18 -16.06 3.59
CA ASP A 241 11.05 -15.32 4.50
C ASP A 241 10.58 -13.86 4.73
N LEU A 242 9.26 -13.60 4.69
CA LEU A 242 8.72 -12.26 4.92
C LEU A 242 9.00 -11.81 6.36
N ILE A 243 9.48 -10.58 6.49
CA ILE A 243 9.91 -10.01 7.76
C ILE A 243 8.70 -9.45 8.51
N GLY A 244 8.57 -9.84 9.77
CA GLY A 244 7.54 -9.34 10.65
C GLY A 244 7.99 -9.32 12.10
N ILE A 245 7.11 -8.86 12.98
CA ILE A 245 7.35 -8.79 14.41
C ILE A 245 6.89 -10.10 15.05
N THR A 246 7.76 -10.73 15.82
CA THR A 246 7.43 -11.93 16.61
C THR A 246 7.71 -11.69 18.08
N PRO A 247 6.85 -12.19 19.00
CA PRO A 247 7.13 -12.12 20.43
C PRO A 247 8.35 -12.94 20.79
N THR A 248 9.07 -12.50 21.80
CA THR A 248 10.19 -13.19 22.41
C THR A 248 9.77 -13.76 23.78
N GLN A 249 10.64 -14.53 24.41
CA GLN A 249 10.42 -15.01 25.79
C GLN A 249 10.67 -13.91 26.83
N GLY A 250 10.98 -12.67 26.43
CA GLY A 250 11.27 -11.54 27.33
C GLY A 250 12.67 -11.59 27.96
N VAL A 251 13.47 -12.61 27.66
CA VAL A 251 14.86 -12.70 28.13
C VAL A 251 15.69 -11.60 27.45
N GLY A 252 16.35 -10.76 28.23
CA GLY A 252 17.10 -9.60 27.72
C GLY A 252 16.27 -8.30 27.64
N GLY A 253 15.03 -8.32 28.13
CA GLY A 253 14.20 -7.09 28.28
C GLY A 253 13.35 -6.72 27.06
N SER A 254 13.56 -7.32 25.91
CA SER A 254 12.69 -7.09 24.73
C SER A 254 11.65 -8.20 24.61
N ILE A 255 10.39 -7.80 24.46
CA ILE A 255 9.25 -8.73 24.27
C ILE A 255 8.94 -8.99 22.80
N TYR A 256 9.57 -8.26 21.88
CA TYR A 256 9.40 -8.40 20.43
C TYR A 256 10.74 -8.35 19.70
N LYS A 257 10.83 -9.02 18.56
CA LYS A 257 11.94 -8.90 17.61
C LYS A 257 11.43 -8.99 16.17
N TYR A 258 12.22 -8.48 15.24
CA TYR A 258 12.02 -8.71 13.81
C TYR A 258 12.61 -10.04 13.40
N ALA A 259 11.87 -10.82 12.65
CA ALA A 259 12.31 -12.12 12.14
C ALA A 259 11.60 -12.46 10.83
N ASN A 260 12.12 -13.42 10.09
CA ASN A 260 11.45 -13.97 8.92
C ASN A 260 10.37 -14.95 9.42
N ILE A 261 9.10 -14.56 9.37
CA ILE A 261 8.01 -15.27 10.06
C ILE A 261 6.86 -15.71 9.15
N ALA A 262 6.85 -15.30 7.90
CA ALA A 262 5.69 -15.55 7.05
C ALA A 262 6.09 -15.92 5.61
N SER A 263 5.18 -16.62 4.97
CA SER A 263 5.20 -16.93 3.55
C SER A 263 3.84 -16.66 2.94
N MET A 264 3.79 -16.25 1.67
CA MET A 264 2.55 -16.02 0.93
C MET A 264 2.69 -16.42 -0.52
N LYS A 265 1.60 -16.78 -1.14
CA LYS A 265 1.48 -16.96 -2.58
C LYS A 265 0.55 -15.90 -3.17
N SER A 266 0.81 -15.51 -4.41
CA SER A 266 -0.09 -14.66 -5.17
C SER A 266 -0.10 -15.07 -6.64
N HIS A 267 -1.20 -14.81 -7.32
CA HIS A 267 -1.34 -14.99 -8.75
C HIS A 267 -2.29 -13.93 -9.30
N GLY A 268 -2.10 -13.59 -10.56
CA GLY A 268 -2.95 -12.61 -11.21
C GLY A 268 -2.89 -12.70 -12.71
N ILE A 269 -3.80 -11.97 -13.33
CA ILE A 269 -3.89 -11.76 -14.76
C ILE A 269 -4.09 -10.28 -15.02
N GLU A 270 -3.36 -9.76 -15.97
CA GLU A 270 -3.42 -8.38 -16.39
C GLU A 270 -3.57 -8.34 -17.90
N PHE A 271 -4.43 -7.47 -18.42
CA PHE A 271 -4.47 -7.22 -19.84
C PHE A 271 -4.75 -5.75 -20.16
N THR A 272 -4.22 -5.33 -21.27
CA THR A 272 -4.39 -3.99 -21.84
C THR A 272 -4.88 -4.12 -23.27
N ILE A 273 -5.90 -3.36 -23.61
CA ILE A 273 -6.41 -3.22 -24.97
C ILE A 273 -6.29 -1.75 -25.36
N SER A 274 -5.64 -1.48 -26.50
CA SER A 274 -5.56 -0.16 -27.09
C SER A 274 -6.09 -0.25 -28.52
N SER A 275 -7.10 0.55 -28.85
CA SER A 275 -7.83 0.42 -30.12
C SER A 275 -8.07 1.78 -30.78
N LYS A 276 -7.73 1.88 -32.06
CA LYS A 276 -8.11 2.98 -32.96
C LYS A 276 -9.43 2.64 -33.61
N ASN A 277 -10.55 2.94 -32.95
CA ASN A 277 -11.90 2.54 -33.38
C ASN A 277 -12.28 3.19 -34.70
N ILE A 278 -12.06 4.49 -34.79
CA ILE A 278 -12.31 5.26 -35.99
C ILE A 278 -11.09 6.15 -36.28
N GLN A 279 -10.66 6.18 -37.51
CA GLN A 279 -9.62 7.08 -37.98
C GLN A 279 -10.00 7.60 -39.36
N SER A 280 -10.44 8.84 -39.42
CA SER A 280 -10.75 9.56 -40.65
C SER A 280 -9.99 10.90 -40.69
N LYS A 281 -10.11 11.66 -41.76
CA LYS A 281 -9.40 12.94 -41.96
C LYS A 281 -9.72 13.95 -40.84
N ASP A 282 -10.97 14.04 -40.45
CA ASP A 282 -11.46 15.05 -39.49
C ASP A 282 -11.82 14.50 -38.13
N PHE A 283 -11.97 13.18 -38.00
CA PHE A 283 -12.41 12.54 -36.75
C PHE A 283 -11.60 11.28 -36.44
N SER A 284 -11.13 11.18 -35.21
CA SER A 284 -10.56 9.95 -34.66
C SER A 284 -11.14 9.62 -33.30
N TRP A 285 -11.32 8.32 -33.08
CA TRP A 285 -11.73 7.77 -31.77
C TRP A 285 -10.78 6.66 -31.37
N HIS A 286 -10.15 6.83 -30.21
CA HIS A 286 -9.23 5.89 -29.61
C HIS A 286 -9.76 5.44 -28.24
N THR A 287 -9.61 4.16 -27.91
CA THR A 287 -10.02 3.57 -26.64
C THR A 287 -8.85 2.81 -26.02
N ASP A 288 -8.60 3.05 -24.74
CA ASP A 288 -7.70 2.26 -23.90
C ASP A 288 -8.49 1.58 -22.78
N PHE A 289 -8.28 0.29 -22.60
CA PHE A 289 -8.88 -0.49 -21.53
C PHE A 289 -7.78 -1.28 -20.80
N ILE A 290 -7.71 -1.12 -19.49
CA ILE A 290 -6.76 -1.81 -18.61
C ILE A 290 -7.56 -2.61 -17.59
N PHE A 291 -7.18 -3.85 -17.39
CA PHE A 291 -7.75 -4.75 -16.41
C PHE A 291 -6.65 -5.51 -15.68
N SER A 292 -6.75 -5.56 -14.36
CA SER A 292 -5.89 -6.37 -13.50
C SER A 292 -6.74 -7.11 -12.47
N LYS A 293 -6.49 -8.41 -12.32
CA LYS A 293 -7.08 -9.22 -11.25
C LYS A 293 -5.97 -9.97 -10.53
N ALA A 294 -5.86 -9.76 -9.22
CA ALA A 294 -4.87 -10.38 -8.37
C ALA A 294 -5.51 -11.00 -7.12
N LYS A 295 -4.93 -12.12 -6.67
CA LYS A 295 -5.27 -12.74 -5.39
C LYS A 295 -3.98 -13.09 -4.66
N ASN A 296 -3.99 -12.96 -3.35
CA ASN A 296 -2.91 -13.40 -2.47
C ASN A 296 -3.48 -14.23 -1.31
N GLU A 297 -2.64 -15.06 -0.71
CA GLU A 297 -2.98 -15.92 0.42
C GLU A 297 -1.72 -16.14 1.27
N VAL A 298 -1.84 -15.96 2.57
CA VAL A 298 -0.81 -16.28 3.55
C VAL A 298 -0.74 -17.81 3.69
N THR A 299 0.39 -18.40 3.31
CA THR A 299 0.58 -19.86 3.35
C THR A 299 1.18 -20.32 4.67
N GLU A 300 1.99 -19.46 5.31
CA GLU A 300 2.62 -19.72 6.58
C GLU A 300 2.70 -18.42 7.38
N LEU A 301 2.43 -18.51 8.69
CA LEU A 301 2.51 -17.36 9.59
C LEU A 301 2.91 -17.84 10.99
N ASN A 302 4.12 -17.51 11.42
CA ASN A 302 4.64 -17.84 12.74
C ASN A 302 4.34 -16.73 13.77
N ALA A 303 3.12 -16.19 13.71
CA ALA A 303 2.59 -15.23 14.67
C ALA A 303 1.09 -15.50 14.88
N ARG A 304 0.60 -15.17 16.09
CA ARG A 304 -0.82 -15.31 16.42
C ARG A 304 -1.48 -13.94 16.46
N SER A 305 -2.47 -13.75 15.61
CA SER A 305 -3.29 -12.53 15.57
C SER A 305 -4.34 -12.56 16.66
N SER A 306 -4.57 -11.42 17.32
CA SER A 306 -5.69 -11.27 18.24
C SER A 306 -7.01 -11.01 17.50
N VAL A 307 -8.13 -11.12 18.20
CA VAL A 307 -9.44 -10.70 17.67
C VAL A 307 -9.38 -9.27 17.18
N MET A 308 -8.78 -8.35 17.98
CA MET A 308 -8.67 -6.93 17.62
C MET A 308 -7.89 -6.70 16.35
N ASP A 309 -6.79 -7.43 16.13
CA ASP A 309 -6.01 -7.34 14.90
C ASP A 309 -6.87 -7.69 13.68
N LEU A 310 -7.61 -8.79 13.75
CA LEU A 310 -8.41 -9.34 12.66
C LEU A 310 -9.67 -8.51 12.34
N VAL A 311 -10.29 -7.88 13.33
CA VAL A 311 -11.49 -7.06 13.13
C VAL A 311 -11.18 -5.61 12.82
N SER A 312 -9.91 -5.18 12.95
CA SER A 312 -9.45 -3.83 12.59
C SER A 312 -9.73 -3.51 11.13
N GLY A 313 -10.16 -2.28 10.84
CA GLY A 313 -10.50 -1.83 9.49
C GLY A 313 -9.38 -1.92 8.46
N TYR A 314 -8.12 -2.03 8.89
CA TYR A 314 -6.96 -2.20 8.00
C TYR A 314 -6.82 -3.64 7.47
N GLY A 315 -7.52 -4.60 8.05
CA GLY A 315 -7.31 -6.02 7.83
C GLY A 315 -5.98 -6.50 8.41
N PHE A 316 -5.86 -7.80 8.66
CA PHE A 316 -4.66 -8.39 9.22
C PHE A 316 -4.39 -9.78 8.64
N ALA A 317 -3.12 -10.21 8.71
CA ALA A 317 -2.70 -11.50 8.18
C ALA A 317 -3.22 -12.65 9.05
N ARG A 318 -3.81 -13.66 8.40
CA ARG A 318 -4.18 -14.94 8.97
C ARG A 318 -3.88 -16.04 7.95
N GLN A 319 -3.29 -17.13 8.40
CA GLN A 319 -2.97 -18.26 7.52
C GLN A 319 -4.22 -18.79 6.81
N GLY A 320 -4.11 -19.03 5.49
CA GLY A 320 -5.21 -19.45 4.62
C GLY A 320 -6.08 -18.30 4.07
N TYR A 321 -5.78 -17.06 4.44
CA TYR A 321 -6.51 -15.86 4.03
C TYR A 321 -5.59 -14.85 3.35
N PRO A 322 -6.15 -13.81 2.70
CA PRO A 322 -5.34 -12.70 2.18
C PRO A 322 -4.54 -12.00 3.29
N VAL A 323 -3.39 -11.42 2.91
CA VAL A 323 -2.50 -10.70 3.84
C VAL A 323 -3.24 -9.62 4.65
N ARG A 324 -4.21 -8.96 4.04
CA ARG A 324 -5.07 -7.97 4.69
C ARG A 324 -6.51 -8.45 4.66
N GLY A 325 -6.76 -9.61 5.29
CA GLY A 325 -8.10 -10.15 5.48
C GLY A 325 -8.87 -9.41 6.57
N LEU A 326 -10.12 -9.05 6.30
CA LEU A 326 -11.01 -8.42 7.27
C LEU A 326 -11.99 -9.45 7.81
N PHE A 327 -12.07 -9.51 9.13
CA PHE A 327 -12.98 -10.40 9.84
C PHE A 327 -13.96 -9.59 10.68
N SER A 328 -15.08 -10.18 11.03
CA SER A 328 -16.13 -9.53 11.83
C SER A 328 -16.64 -10.44 12.93
N ILE A 329 -17.11 -9.84 14.01
CA ILE A 329 -17.85 -10.52 15.09
C ILE A 329 -19.25 -10.82 14.55
N PRO A 330 -19.72 -12.09 14.57
CA PRO A 330 -21.02 -12.47 14.03
C PRO A 330 -22.17 -11.86 14.87
N PHE A 331 -22.81 -10.84 14.35
CA PHE A 331 -23.98 -10.22 14.90
C PHE A 331 -25.23 -11.06 14.61
N VAL A 332 -26.09 -11.28 15.59
CA VAL A 332 -27.32 -12.08 15.46
C VAL A 332 -28.60 -11.30 15.72
N GLY A 333 -28.51 -10.02 16.00
CA GLY A 333 -29.65 -9.14 16.23
C GLY A 333 -29.55 -8.35 17.53
N LEU A 334 -30.62 -7.67 17.89
CA LEU A 334 -30.78 -6.97 19.15
C LEU A 334 -31.68 -7.79 20.08
N ASN A 335 -31.45 -7.71 21.39
CA ASN A 335 -32.39 -8.25 22.35
C ASN A 335 -33.61 -7.29 22.57
N SER A 336 -34.57 -7.68 23.40
CA SER A 336 -35.76 -6.89 23.71
C SER A 336 -35.49 -5.51 24.32
N ASN A 337 -34.26 -5.25 24.77
CA ASN A 337 -33.81 -3.98 25.33
C ASN A 337 -32.94 -3.19 24.34
N GLY A 338 -32.85 -3.61 23.07
CA GLY A 338 -32.05 -2.98 22.04
C GLY A 338 -30.54 -3.15 22.18
N ILE A 339 -30.07 -4.11 22.96
CA ILE A 339 -28.66 -4.41 23.18
C ILE A 339 -28.18 -5.40 22.11
N PRO A 340 -27.03 -5.16 21.46
CA PRO A 340 -26.48 -6.05 20.44
C PRO A 340 -26.15 -7.45 21.00
N MET A 341 -26.44 -8.48 20.21
CA MET A 341 -26.18 -9.88 20.51
C MET A 341 -25.28 -10.51 19.44
N TYR A 342 -24.38 -11.40 19.87
CA TYR A 342 -23.37 -12.02 19.03
C TYR A 342 -23.33 -13.53 19.23
N ASN A 343 -22.96 -14.26 18.18
CA ASN A 343 -22.70 -15.70 18.27
C ASN A 343 -21.20 -15.95 18.42
N ILE A 344 -20.78 -16.33 19.62
CA ILE A 344 -19.39 -16.66 19.96
C ILE A 344 -19.30 -18.15 20.21
N ASN A 345 -18.74 -18.90 19.24
CA ASN A 345 -18.60 -20.37 19.32
C ASN A 345 -19.91 -21.11 19.66
N GLY A 346 -21.05 -20.67 19.06
CA GLY A 346 -22.37 -21.26 19.29
C GLY A 346 -23.12 -20.72 20.50
N LYS A 347 -22.50 -19.90 21.37
CA LYS A 347 -23.13 -19.22 22.48
C LYS A 347 -23.57 -17.82 22.07
N ILE A 348 -24.83 -17.47 22.29
CA ILE A 348 -25.33 -16.12 22.06
C ILE A 348 -25.06 -15.29 23.32
N THR A 349 -24.30 -14.21 23.14
CA THR A 349 -23.88 -13.31 24.24
C THR A 349 -23.87 -11.86 23.75
N SER A 350 -23.91 -10.91 24.69
CA SER A 350 -23.73 -9.48 24.41
C SER A 350 -22.37 -8.96 24.87
N THR A 351 -21.84 -9.49 25.97
CA THR A 351 -20.69 -8.89 26.68
C THR A 351 -19.46 -9.79 26.77
N ASP A 352 -19.63 -11.10 26.51
CA ASP A 352 -18.58 -12.10 26.64
C ASP A 352 -17.70 -12.12 25.37
N ILE A 353 -16.99 -11.01 25.11
CA ILE A 353 -16.14 -10.81 23.93
C ILE A 353 -14.79 -10.29 24.39
N ASP A 354 -13.77 -11.14 24.25
CA ASP A 354 -12.38 -10.77 24.52
C ASP A 354 -11.65 -10.40 23.23
N PHE A 355 -11.41 -9.11 23.05
CA PHE A 355 -10.69 -8.57 21.89
C PHE A 355 -9.19 -8.89 21.88
N GLN A 356 -8.61 -9.22 23.04
CA GLN A 356 -7.20 -9.50 23.17
C GLN A 356 -6.86 -10.98 22.99
N THR A 357 -7.88 -11.86 23.04
CA THR A 357 -7.65 -13.29 22.87
C THR A 357 -7.04 -13.61 21.50
N ARG A 358 -6.16 -14.58 21.51
CA ARG A 358 -5.51 -15.16 20.31
C ARG A 358 -5.89 -16.61 20.10
N ASP A 359 -6.65 -17.16 21.02
CA ASP A 359 -7.14 -18.52 21.02
C ASP A 359 -8.65 -18.54 20.73
N ASN A 360 -9.14 -19.63 20.11
CA ASN A 360 -10.56 -19.82 19.81
C ASN A 360 -11.20 -18.69 18.97
N ILE A 361 -10.46 -18.15 18.00
CA ILE A 361 -10.88 -17.04 17.13
C ILE A 361 -11.65 -17.48 15.88
N ASP A 362 -11.97 -18.78 15.75
CA ASP A 362 -12.60 -19.36 14.55
C ASP A 362 -14.06 -18.96 14.38
N TYR A 363 -14.70 -18.42 15.42
CA TYR A 363 -16.03 -17.84 15.33
C TYR A 363 -16.11 -16.58 14.48
N LEU A 364 -14.97 -15.92 14.23
CA LEU A 364 -14.94 -14.71 13.42
C LEU A 364 -15.30 -15.01 11.98
N LYS A 365 -16.23 -14.26 11.42
CA LYS A 365 -16.62 -14.36 10.02
C LYS A 365 -15.63 -13.61 9.14
N TYR A 366 -15.07 -14.29 8.14
CA TYR A 366 -14.29 -13.65 7.09
C TYR A 366 -15.20 -12.87 6.13
N GLU A 367 -14.94 -11.58 5.94
CA GLU A 367 -15.75 -10.68 5.10
C GLU A 367 -15.15 -10.46 3.72
N GLY A 368 -13.84 -10.49 3.61
CA GLY A 368 -13.10 -10.26 2.36
C GLY A 368 -11.75 -9.58 2.58
N PRO A 369 -10.98 -9.35 1.51
CA PRO A 369 -9.76 -8.55 1.58
C PRO A 369 -10.09 -7.06 1.71
N THR A 370 -9.23 -6.29 2.38
CA THR A 370 -9.32 -4.82 2.36
C THR A 370 -8.69 -4.21 1.11
N ASP A 371 -7.79 -4.94 0.45
CA ASP A 371 -7.20 -4.54 -0.82
C ASP A 371 -8.06 -5.00 -1.99
N PRO A 372 -8.25 -4.16 -3.02
CA PRO A 372 -9.01 -4.54 -4.19
C PRO A 372 -8.39 -5.74 -4.92
N THR A 373 -9.21 -6.68 -5.36
CA THR A 373 -8.78 -7.82 -6.16
C THR A 373 -8.90 -7.59 -7.67
N ILE A 374 -9.68 -6.60 -8.08
CA ILE A 374 -9.86 -6.20 -9.47
C ILE A 374 -9.69 -4.68 -9.55
N THR A 375 -8.80 -4.22 -10.41
CA THR A 375 -8.58 -2.79 -10.69
C THR A 375 -8.40 -2.56 -12.17
N GLY A 376 -8.70 -1.36 -12.60
CA GLY A 376 -8.46 -1.00 -13.99
C GLY A 376 -8.98 0.37 -14.38
N SER A 377 -8.95 0.61 -15.69
CA SER A 377 -9.38 1.88 -16.26
C SER A 377 -9.98 1.71 -17.65
N PHE A 378 -10.78 2.67 -18.01
CA PHE A 378 -11.39 2.78 -19.33
C PHE A 378 -11.26 4.24 -19.80
N GLY A 379 -10.43 4.44 -20.83
CA GLY A 379 -10.14 5.73 -21.43
C GLY A 379 -10.69 5.83 -22.84
N ASN A 380 -11.23 7.00 -23.21
CA ASN A 380 -11.64 7.31 -24.57
C ASN A 380 -11.13 8.68 -24.96
N ILE A 381 -10.52 8.75 -26.12
CA ILE A 381 -10.04 9.98 -26.73
C ILE A 381 -10.78 10.19 -28.05
N PHE A 382 -11.49 11.29 -28.15
CA PHE A 382 -12.18 11.73 -29.34
C PHE A 382 -11.47 12.98 -29.89
N THR A 383 -11.00 12.92 -31.11
CA THR A 383 -10.42 14.09 -31.77
C THR A 383 -11.31 14.47 -32.95
N TYR A 384 -11.76 15.71 -33.01
CA TYR A 384 -12.49 16.27 -34.12
C TYR A 384 -11.83 17.56 -34.56
N LYS A 385 -11.16 17.51 -35.72
CA LYS A 385 -10.33 18.64 -36.21
C LYS A 385 -9.34 19.11 -35.15
N ALA A 386 -9.48 20.34 -34.67
CA ALA A 386 -8.63 20.95 -33.64
C ALA A 386 -9.06 20.62 -32.20
N PHE A 387 -10.22 20.00 -31.98
CA PHE A 387 -10.70 19.63 -30.67
C PHE A 387 -10.29 18.22 -30.27
N LYS A 388 -9.87 18.04 -29.02
CA LYS A 388 -9.56 16.73 -28.44
C LYS A 388 -10.24 16.60 -27.10
N LEU A 389 -11.19 15.68 -26.99
CA LEU A 389 -11.88 15.31 -25.75
C LEU A 389 -11.30 14.02 -25.21
N ASN A 390 -10.85 14.02 -23.94
CA ASN A 390 -10.46 12.82 -23.22
C ASN A 390 -11.42 12.56 -22.07
N VAL A 391 -11.89 11.32 -21.95
CA VAL A 391 -12.75 10.84 -20.87
C VAL A 391 -12.09 9.61 -20.26
N PHE A 392 -11.74 9.68 -18.97
CA PHE A 392 -11.00 8.63 -18.29
C PHE A 392 -11.73 8.21 -17.00
N ILE A 393 -12.06 6.93 -16.95
CA ILE A 393 -12.78 6.28 -15.85
C ILE A 393 -11.84 5.27 -15.19
N THR A 394 -11.85 5.21 -13.87
CA THR A 394 -11.18 4.15 -13.09
C THR A 394 -12.19 3.33 -12.32
N TYR A 395 -11.87 2.06 -12.10
CA TYR A 395 -12.70 1.17 -11.31
C TYR A 395 -11.85 0.28 -10.40
N SER A 396 -12.47 -0.09 -9.26
CA SER A 396 -11.87 -0.93 -8.25
C SER A 396 -12.96 -1.80 -7.62
N PHE A 397 -12.73 -3.11 -7.52
CA PHE A 397 -13.72 -4.07 -7.05
C PHE A 397 -13.09 -5.19 -6.22
N GLY A 398 -13.93 -5.84 -5.42
CA GLY A 398 -13.61 -7.10 -4.73
C GLY A 398 -12.91 -6.89 -3.39
N ASN A 399 -13.01 -5.72 -2.82
CA ASN A 399 -12.58 -5.44 -1.45
C ASN A 399 -13.78 -5.06 -0.56
N VAL A 400 -13.55 -5.14 0.75
CA VAL A 400 -14.49 -4.72 1.77
C VAL A 400 -13.88 -3.64 2.65
N VAL A 401 -14.74 -2.78 3.20
CA VAL A 401 -14.34 -1.73 4.14
C VAL A 401 -15.18 -1.83 5.41
N ARG A 402 -14.54 -1.58 6.56
CA ARG A 402 -15.24 -1.42 7.83
C ARG A 402 -15.73 0.00 7.96
N LEU A 403 -17.02 0.15 8.25
CA LEU A 403 -17.61 1.46 8.56
C LEU A 403 -17.02 2.00 9.87
N ASN A 404 -16.94 3.33 9.97
CA ASN A 404 -16.32 3.98 11.13
C ASN A 404 -16.94 3.52 12.46
N PRO A 405 -16.12 3.28 13.49
CA PRO A 405 -16.57 2.84 14.83
C PRO A 405 -17.13 4.04 15.59
N CYS A 406 -18.39 4.38 15.33
CA CYS A 406 -19.05 5.56 15.88
C CYS A 406 -20.17 5.23 16.90
N PHE A 407 -20.52 3.96 17.07
CA PHE A 407 -21.54 3.57 18.04
C PHE A 407 -20.93 3.41 19.44
N SER A 408 -21.57 4.00 20.42
CA SER A 408 -21.16 3.95 21.83
C SER A 408 -22.36 3.62 22.72
N TYR A 409 -22.10 3.13 23.91
CA TYR A 409 -23.11 2.93 24.93
C TYR A 409 -23.61 4.26 25.51
N GLN A 410 -22.78 5.31 25.49
CA GLN A 410 -23.12 6.66 25.93
C GLN A 410 -22.81 7.68 24.84
N TYR A 411 -23.61 8.72 24.77
CA TYR A 411 -23.48 9.82 23.84
C TYR A 411 -23.51 11.16 24.55
N SER A 412 -22.80 12.14 24.02
CA SER A 412 -22.91 13.53 24.41
C SER A 412 -23.62 14.31 23.31
N ASP A 413 -24.22 15.46 23.64
CA ASP A 413 -24.85 16.35 22.66
C ASP A 413 -23.88 16.90 21.62
N LEU A 414 -22.57 16.82 21.90
CA LEU A 414 -21.49 17.21 21.00
C LEU A 414 -21.02 16.09 20.05
N SER A 415 -21.54 14.86 20.21
CA SER A 415 -21.14 13.71 19.41
C SER A 415 -21.89 13.67 18.08
N SER A 416 -21.14 13.66 16.99
CA SER A 416 -21.71 13.43 15.66
C SER A 416 -22.03 11.95 15.46
N MET A 417 -23.24 11.67 14.97
CA MET A 417 -23.70 10.32 14.68
C MET A 417 -23.98 10.12 13.19
N PRO A 418 -23.79 8.90 12.66
CA PRO A 418 -24.16 8.62 11.29
C PRO A 418 -25.66 8.77 11.07
N ARG A 419 -26.04 9.10 9.83
CA ARG A 419 -27.44 9.33 9.47
C ARG A 419 -28.37 8.16 9.81
N GLU A 420 -27.85 6.94 9.76
CA GLU A 420 -28.59 5.72 10.08
C GLU A 420 -29.04 5.63 11.53
N PHE A 421 -28.36 6.35 12.45
CA PHE A 421 -28.67 6.37 13.89
C PHE A 421 -30.09 6.85 14.21
N LYS A 422 -30.73 7.63 13.31
CA LYS A 422 -32.14 8.00 13.45
C LYS A 422 -33.10 6.80 13.49
N ASN A 423 -32.69 5.65 12.93
CA ASN A 423 -33.45 4.42 12.87
C ASN A 423 -33.08 3.44 14.00
N ARG A 424 -32.44 3.93 15.08
CA ARG A 424 -32.03 3.08 16.21
C ARG A 424 -33.25 2.47 16.91
N TRP A 425 -33.02 1.41 17.64
CA TRP A 425 -33.99 0.84 18.56
C TRP A 425 -34.42 1.87 19.63
N THR A 426 -35.70 2.05 19.87
CA THR A 426 -36.27 3.00 20.83
C THR A 426 -37.27 2.38 21.77
N VAL A 427 -38.04 1.39 21.33
CA VAL A 427 -39.07 0.70 22.15
C VAL A 427 -39.05 -0.79 21.90
N PRO A 428 -39.49 -1.62 22.87
CA PRO A 428 -39.63 -3.07 22.69
C PRO A 428 -40.44 -3.42 21.46
N GLY A 429 -39.92 -4.34 20.62
CA GLY A 429 -40.46 -4.70 19.31
C GLY A 429 -39.68 -4.12 18.14
N ASP A 430 -38.89 -3.06 18.34
CA ASP A 430 -38.05 -2.48 17.28
C ASP A 430 -36.88 -3.40 16.89
N GLU A 431 -36.47 -4.35 17.74
CA GLU A 431 -35.47 -5.37 17.43
C GLU A 431 -35.82 -6.24 16.20
N LYS A 432 -37.11 -6.24 15.79
CA LYS A 432 -37.58 -6.90 14.58
C LYS A 432 -37.50 -6.02 13.32
N ARG A 433 -37.19 -4.72 13.50
CA ARG A 433 -37.24 -3.71 12.44
C ARG A 433 -35.91 -3.03 12.17
N THR A 434 -35.03 -3.03 13.19
CA THR A 434 -33.72 -2.39 13.08
C THR A 434 -32.62 -3.24 13.71
N ASN A 435 -31.42 -3.12 13.14
CA ASN A 435 -30.19 -3.68 13.70
C ASN A 435 -29.33 -2.61 14.41
N ILE A 436 -29.83 -1.37 14.53
CA ILE A 436 -29.08 -0.27 15.14
C ILE A 436 -29.40 -0.23 16.64
N PRO A 437 -28.37 -0.32 17.52
CA PRO A 437 -28.55 -0.44 18.96
C PRO A 437 -29.26 0.75 19.61
N ALA A 438 -29.87 0.49 20.76
CA ALA A 438 -30.44 1.50 21.62
C ALA A 438 -29.36 2.39 22.26
N ILE A 439 -29.76 3.57 22.73
CA ILE A 439 -28.99 4.33 23.74
C ILE A 439 -29.32 3.73 25.11
N ILE A 440 -28.33 3.25 25.85
CA ILE A 440 -28.54 2.74 27.19
C ILE A 440 -28.56 3.89 28.20
N SER A 441 -29.42 3.77 29.21
CA SER A 441 -29.47 4.72 30.30
C SER A 441 -28.24 4.60 31.20
N LYS A 442 -27.91 5.67 31.92
CA LYS A 442 -26.85 5.66 32.93
C LYS A 442 -27.04 4.53 33.95
N ARG A 443 -28.29 4.30 34.36
CA ARG A 443 -28.65 3.23 35.31
C ARG A 443 -28.31 1.84 34.74
N GLN A 444 -28.71 1.55 33.50
CA GLN A 444 -28.38 0.27 32.86
C GLN A 444 -26.88 0.03 32.77
N TYR A 445 -26.11 1.08 32.52
CA TYR A 445 -24.65 0.99 32.46
C TYR A 445 -24.04 0.80 33.86
N GLU A 446 -24.55 1.47 34.88
CA GLU A 446 -24.11 1.29 36.29
C GLU A 446 -24.42 -0.11 36.79
N ASP A 447 -25.57 -0.68 36.42
CA ASP A 447 -25.97 -2.04 36.75
C ASP A 447 -25.12 -3.10 36.02
N ASN A 448 -24.65 -2.80 34.81
CA ASN A 448 -23.79 -3.69 34.03
C ASN A 448 -22.80 -2.90 33.13
N LYS A 449 -21.60 -2.70 33.66
CA LYS A 449 -20.53 -1.96 32.98
C LYS A 449 -19.99 -2.67 31.72
N ASP A 450 -20.18 -3.99 31.63
CA ASP A 450 -19.72 -4.79 30.50
C ASP A 450 -20.52 -4.51 29.22
N LEU A 451 -21.63 -3.77 29.32
CA LEU A 451 -22.38 -3.30 28.15
C LEU A 451 -21.52 -2.45 27.21
N MET A 452 -20.48 -1.79 27.71
CA MET A 452 -19.52 -1.09 26.84
C MET A 452 -18.87 -2.03 25.80
N TYR A 453 -18.61 -3.29 26.18
CA TYR A 453 -18.04 -4.29 25.26
C TYR A 453 -19.03 -4.68 24.16
N ALA A 454 -20.33 -4.76 24.48
CA ALA A 454 -21.38 -5.04 23.51
C ALA A 454 -21.43 -3.98 22.40
N TYR A 455 -21.34 -2.70 22.75
CA TYR A 455 -21.35 -1.61 21.78
C TYR A 455 -20.04 -1.49 21.00
N ASN A 456 -18.91 -1.74 21.67
CA ASN A 456 -17.63 -1.82 20.98
C ASN A 456 -17.64 -2.96 19.95
N ALA A 457 -18.15 -4.12 20.31
CA ALA A 457 -18.28 -5.26 19.41
C ALA A 457 -19.21 -4.97 18.22
N TYR A 458 -20.25 -4.14 18.39
CA TYR A 458 -21.12 -3.73 17.30
C TYR A 458 -20.33 -3.00 16.21
N ASN A 459 -19.39 -2.14 16.57
CA ASN A 459 -18.55 -1.44 15.62
C ASN A 459 -17.67 -2.38 14.77
N TYR A 460 -17.37 -3.56 15.30
CA TYR A 460 -16.55 -4.59 14.64
C TYR A 460 -17.36 -5.81 14.17
N SER A 461 -18.68 -5.68 14.15
CA SER A 461 -19.58 -6.76 13.72
C SER A 461 -19.78 -6.83 12.21
N THR A 462 -20.48 -7.90 11.80
CA THR A 462 -20.92 -8.12 10.41
C THR A 462 -21.84 -7.02 9.87
N GLU A 463 -22.54 -6.28 10.75
CA GLU A 463 -23.38 -5.14 10.34
C GLU A 463 -22.56 -3.94 9.84
N ARG A 464 -21.33 -3.81 10.30
CA ARG A 464 -20.46 -2.66 10.03
C ARG A 464 -19.51 -2.89 8.86
N ILE A 465 -19.96 -3.64 7.85
CA ILE A 465 -19.22 -3.93 6.61
C ILE A 465 -19.97 -3.36 5.41
N ALA A 466 -19.22 -2.71 4.53
CA ALA A 466 -19.65 -2.29 3.20
C ALA A 466 -18.69 -2.79 2.14
N LYS A 467 -19.13 -2.83 0.88
CA LYS A 467 -18.24 -3.08 -0.25
C LYS A 467 -17.38 -1.85 -0.51
N GLY A 468 -16.09 -2.06 -0.74
CA GLY A 468 -15.16 -1.02 -1.16
C GLY A 468 -15.19 -0.75 -2.67
N ASP A 469 -16.08 -1.41 -3.38
CA ASP A 469 -16.23 -1.33 -4.84
C ASP A 469 -16.60 0.07 -5.29
N PHE A 470 -15.94 0.58 -6.35
CA PHE A 470 -16.31 1.86 -6.96
C PHE A 470 -15.98 1.95 -8.44
N ILE A 471 -16.68 2.86 -9.12
CA ILE A 471 -16.37 3.39 -10.44
C ILE A 471 -16.31 4.91 -10.33
N ARG A 472 -15.22 5.51 -10.79
CA ARG A 472 -14.96 6.95 -10.68
C ARG A 472 -14.73 7.60 -12.02
N MET A 473 -15.37 8.74 -12.27
CA MET A 473 -14.97 9.67 -13.32
C MET A 473 -13.68 10.36 -12.89
N LYS A 474 -12.53 9.84 -13.40
CA LYS A 474 -11.19 10.27 -12.97
C LYS A 474 -10.76 11.55 -13.65
N GLU A 475 -11.03 11.68 -14.96
CA GLU A 475 -10.68 12.86 -15.76
C GLU A 475 -11.65 13.07 -16.90
N ILE A 476 -12.02 14.32 -17.13
CA ILE A 476 -12.55 14.83 -18.39
C ILE A 476 -11.69 16.01 -18.78
N SER A 477 -11.13 16.01 -19.99
CA SER A 477 -10.42 17.18 -20.51
C SER A 477 -10.76 17.46 -21.95
N LEU A 478 -10.89 18.75 -22.25
CA LEU A 478 -11.11 19.26 -23.60
C LEU A 478 -9.94 20.17 -23.96
N SER A 479 -9.28 19.87 -25.06
CA SER A 479 -8.23 20.73 -25.61
C SER A 479 -8.59 21.22 -27.01
N TYR A 480 -8.09 22.40 -27.35
CA TYR A 480 -8.22 23.03 -28.62
C TYR A 480 -6.84 23.48 -29.11
N ASP A 481 -6.44 23.02 -30.28
CA ASP A 481 -5.21 23.41 -30.94
C ASP A 481 -5.54 24.50 -31.96
N PHE A 482 -5.01 25.71 -31.76
CA PHE A 482 -5.31 26.84 -32.64
C PHE A 482 -4.69 26.65 -34.02
N PRO A 483 -5.45 26.90 -35.10
CA PRO A 483 -4.91 26.78 -36.46
C PRO A 483 -3.71 27.69 -36.69
N GLN A 484 -2.70 27.20 -37.41
CA GLN A 484 -1.49 27.95 -37.69
C GLN A 484 -1.77 29.30 -38.36
N SER A 485 -2.80 29.36 -39.20
CA SER A 485 -3.22 30.61 -39.89
C SER A 485 -3.63 31.74 -38.92
N TRP A 486 -4.07 31.41 -37.70
CA TRP A 486 -4.45 32.41 -36.69
C TRP A 486 -3.27 32.92 -35.87
N ILE A 487 -2.25 32.06 -35.66
CA ILE A 487 -1.16 32.34 -34.73
C ILE A 487 0.13 32.79 -35.42
N ALA A 488 0.31 32.47 -36.70
CA ALA A 488 1.50 32.85 -37.46
C ALA A 488 1.77 34.37 -37.53
N PRO A 489 0.74 35.25 -37.62
CA PRO A 489 1.00 36.70 -37.62
C PRO A 489 1.65 37.20 -36.32
N ALA A 490 1.42 36.50 -35.21
CA ALA A 490 2.03 36.79 -33.91
C ALA A 490 3.39 36.10 -33.68
N LYS A 491 3.95 35.46 -34.71
CA LYS A 491 5.20 34.67 -34.65
C LYS A 491 5.14 33.53 -33.64
N ILE A 492 3.94 33.01 -33.37
CA ILE A 492 3.71 31.86 -32.50
C ILE A 492 3.74 30.59 -33.34
N SER A 493 4.58 29.61 -32.93
CA SER A 493 4.73 28.34 -33.66
C SER A 493 3.63 27.33 -33.28
N ASN A 494 3.16 27.35 -32.05
CA ASN A 494 2.02 26.55 -31.60
C ASN A 494 1.29 27.23 -30.44
N LEU A 495 -0.03 27.07 -30.41
CA LEU A 495 -0.89 27.55 -29.33
C LEU A 495 -1.95 26.50 -29.07
N SER A 496 -2.04 26.03 -27.84
CA SER A 496 -3.14 25.16 -27.41
C SER A 496 -3.69 25.55 -26.06
N LEU A 497 -5.01 25.37 -25.91
CA LEU A 497 -5.73 25.60 -24.67
C LEU A 497 -6.35 24.28 -24.22
N LYS A 498 -6.08 23.85 -22.97
CA LYS A 498 -6.68 22.65 -22.36
C LYS A 498 -7.41 23.02 -21.08
N LEU A 499 -8.68 22.65 -21.01
CA LEU A 499 -9.47 22.63 -19.78
C LEU A 499 -9.54 21.18 -19.29
N GLN A 500 -9.15 20.93 -18.05
CA GLN A 500 -9.13 19.61 -17.44
C GLN A 500 -9.85 19.64 -16.09
N ALA A 501 -10.68 18.64 -15.85
CA ALA A 501 -11.35 18.42 -14.59
C ALA A 501 -11.03 17.00 -14.09
N THR A 502 -10.56 16.87 -12.86
CA THR A 502 -10.17 15.57 -12.27
C THR A 502 -10.95 15.28 -10.98
N ASN A 503 -11.07 13.98 -10.67
CA ASN A 503 -11.78 13.46 -9.48
C ASN A 503 -13.22 14.00 -9.36
N LEU A 504 -13.95 14.01 -10.47
CA LEU A 504 -15.24 14.72 -10.56
C LEU A 504 -16.33 14.13 -9.68
N PHE A 505 -16.57 12.82 -9.79
CA PHE A 505 -17.60 12.12 -9.02
C PHE A 505 -17.43 10.60 -9.09
N LEU A 506 -18.05 9.92 -8.13
CA LEU A 506 -18.25 8.48 -8.16
C LEU A 506 -19.48 8.17 -9.04
N ILE A 507 -19.29 7.32 -10.04
CA ILE A 507 -20.37 6.79 -10.87
C ILE A 507 -21.10 5.69 -10.09
N TYR A 508 -20.33 4.89 -9.34
CA TYR A 508 -20.83 3.83 -8.50
C TYR A 508 -20.03 3.75 -7.19
N ALA A 509 -20.72 3.52 -6.08
CA ALA A 509 -20.18 3.11 -4.78
C ALA A 509 -21.30 2.46 -3.96
N ASP A 510 -20.93 1.68 -2.91
CA ASP A 510 -21.90 1.04 -2.02
C ASP A 510 -22.73 2.10 -1.27
N LYS A 511 -24.04 1.93 -1.23
CA LYS A 511 -24.97 2.83 -0.53
C LYS A 511 -24.73 2.87 0.99
N LYS A 512 -24.20 1.81 1.61
CA LYS A 512 -23.85 1.75 3.02
C LYS A 512 -22.76 2.77 3.40
N LEU A 513 -21.98 3.26 2.43
CA LEU A 513 -20.96 4.29 2.64
C LEU A 513 -21.56 5.69 2.88
N ASN A 514 -22.88 5.87 2.70
CA ASN A 514 -23.59 7.16 2.91
C ASN A 514 -22.95 8.36 2.18
N GLY A 515 -22.39 8.13 0.99
CA GLY A 515 -21.71 9.15 0.19
C GLY A 515 -20.24 9.38 0.53
N GLN A 516 -19.69 8.65 1.49
CA GLN A 516 -18.24 8.66 1.75
C GLN A 516 -17.49 7.93 0.62
N ASP A 517 -16.28 8.38 0.35
CA ASP A 517 -15.45 7.84 -0.71
C ASP A 517 -14.77 6.54 -0.26
N PRO A 518 -15.03 5.39 -0.91
CA PRO A 518 -14.45 4.12 -0.52
C PRO A 518 -12.91 4.07 -0.61
N GLU A 519 -12.29 4.85 -1.49
CA GLU A 519 -10.84 4.89 -1.66
C GLU A 519 -10.11 5.43 -0.42
N PHE A 520 -10.79 6.25 0.40
CA PHE A 520 -10.21 6.90 1.58
C PHE A 520 -10.72 6.35 2.91
N PHE A 521 -11.49 5.28 2.92
CA PHE A 521 -12.15 4.79 4.12
C PHE A 521 -11.09 4.32 5.07
N ASN A 522 -10.17 3.81 5.20
CA ASN A 522 -9.28 3.26 6.23
C ASN A 522 -8.03 4.13 6.47
N THR A 523 -8.10 5.43 6.21
CA THR A 523 -6.95 6.33 6.39
C THR A 523 -6.80 6.91 7.81
N GLY A 524 -7.65 6.47 8.75
CA GLY A 524 -7.67 6.93 10.13
C GLY A 524 -8.35 8.30 10.30
N GLY A 525 -9.53 8.31 10.89
CA GLY A 525 -10.34 9.52 11.08
C GLY A 525 -11.33 9.79 9.94
N VAL A 526 -11.77 11.02 9.79
CA VAL A 526 -12.66 11.43 8.69
C VAL A 526 -11.82 11.58 7.42
N ALA A 527 -11.92 10.60 6.53
CA ALA A 527 -11.22 10.63 5.26
C ALA A 527 -11.78 11.77 4.38
N SER A 528 -10.95 12.75 4.11
CA SER A 528 -11.27 13.77 3.11
C SER A 528 -11.02 13.18 1.71
N PRO A 529 -12.02 13.13 0.84
CA PRO A 529 -11.82 12.66 -0.53
C PRO A 529 -10.84 13.59 -1.27
N VAL A 530 -10.17 13.05 -2.28
CA VAL A 530 -9.34 13.88 -3.17
C VAL A 530 -10.20 15.01 -3.74
N PRO A 531 -9.80 16.27 -3.61
CA PRO A 531 -10.59 17.38 -4.08
C PRO A 531 -10.80 17.31 -5.60
N ARG A 532 -11.97 17.78 -6.04
CA ARG A 532 -12.21 18.07 -7.45
C ARG A 532 -11.25 19.17 -7.87
N GLN A 533 -10.54 18.95 -8.94
CA GLN A 533 -9.56 19.90 -9.43
C GLN A 533 -9.90 20.32 -10.85
N PHE A 534 -9.88 21.62 -11.10
CA PHE A 534 -10.05 22.22 -12.41
C PHE A 534 -8.76 22.92 -12.80
N THR A 535 -8.23 22.59 -13.96
CA THR A 535 -6.96 23.12 -14.47
C THR A 535 -7.16 23.69 -15.85
N LEU A 536 -6.76 24.93 -16.04
CA LEU A 536 -6.65 25.57 -17.34
C LEU A 536 -5.18 25.64 -17.74
N THR A 537 -4.83 25.04 -18.87
CA THR A 537 -3.47 25.04 -19.40
C THR A 537 -3.43 25.77 -20.71
N LEU A 538 -2.59 26.79 -20.80
CA LEU A 538 -2.22 27.48 -22.04
C LEU A 538 -0.80 27.04 -22.40
N ARG A 539 -0.62 26.45 -23.58
CA ARG A 539 0.70 26.08 -24.11
C ARG A 539 1.00 27.00 -25.29
N LEU A 540 2.13 27.67 -25.22
CA LEU A 540 2.61 28.62 -26.19
C LEU A 540 4.02 28.20 -26.63
N GLY A 541 4.25 28.15 -27.95
CA GLY A 541 5.58 27.94 -28.54
C GLY A 541 5.90 29.11 -29.49
N PHE A 542 7.13 29.56 -29.46
CA PHE A 542 7.64 30.65 -30.30
C PHE A 542 8.61 30.12 -31.34
#